data_0ed9551f9b56efa17703d042c2fda6ae
#
_entry.id   0ed9551f9b56efa17703d042c2fda6ae
#
_cell.length_a   1.000
_cell.length_b   1.000
_cell.length_c   1.000
_cell.angle_alpha   90.00
_cell.angle_beta   90.00
_cell.angle_gamma   90.00
#
_symmetry.space_group_name_H-M   'P 1'
#
loop_
_entity.id
_entity.type
_entity.pdbx_description
1 polymer ?
#
loop_
_entity_poly.entity_id
_entity_poly.type
_entity_poly.pdbx_seq_one_letter_code
_entity_poly.pdbx_strand_id
1 'polypeptide(L)'
;MRKIVFLFAVLSVFFLWGVVGCNALNIKQSDYEVNKPWMEETLRKSVQQYRTMMENLPDGVQPNSINKNGELKTVKPTSWVAGFYPGTLFYLYRATGDKEIFEEGLKRVKLMEDQQYLTKHHDVGFMMYCSYGNLLKIDPQKEYEDILINSAYSLSKRYNDKVKSIRSWGEIDDEDNFVVIIDNMMNLELLLWAAKVTGDKQLYEIAVN
;
A
#
# COMPACT_ATOMS: atom_id res chain seq x y z
N MET A 1 -37.66 47.50 2.46
CA MET A 1 -36.39 47.47 3.22
C MET A 1 -36.26 46.32 4.28
N ARG A 2 -37.35 45.63 4.67
CA ARG A 2 -37.25 44.53 5.69
C ARG A 2 -36.78 43.16 5.15
N LYS A 3 -36.81 42.90 3.84
CA LYS A 3 -36.43 41.58 3.26
C LYS A 3 -34.93 41.42 2.98
N ILE A 4 -34.17 42.50 2.90
CA ILE A 4 -32.72 42.46 2.61
C ILE A 4 -31.91 42.20 3.88
N VAL A 5 -32.39 42.63 5.04
CA VAL A 5 -31.71 42.43 6.34
C VAL A 5 -31.75 40.98 6.78
N PHE A 6 -32.82 40.22 6.40
CA PHE A 6 -32.94 38.82 6.76
C PHE A 6 -32.00 37.89 5.95
N LEU A 7 -31.65 38.29 4.71
CA LEU A 7 -30.77 37.51 3.84
C LEU A 7 -29.29 37.59 4.32
N PHE A 8 -28.88 38.75 4.83
CA PHE A 8 -27.53 38.94 5.36
C PHE A 8 -27.30 38.22 6.70
N ALA A 9 -28.33 38.07 7.54
CA ALA A 9 -28.23 37.37 8.82
C ALA A 9 -28.11 35.82 8.63
N VAL A 10 -28.76 35.28 7.62
CA VAL A 10 -28.67 33.83 7.30
C VAL A 10 -27.32 33.48 6.68
N LEU A 11 -26.77 34.34 5.81
CA LEU A 11 -25.45 34.15 5.20
C LEU A 11 -24.30 34.26 6.23
N SER A 12 -24.42 35.13 7.24
CA SER A 12 -23.40 35.24 8.29
C SER A 12 -23.39 34.04 9.26
N VAL A 13 -24.52 33.38 9.48
CA VAL A 13 -24.58 32.15 10.31
C VAL A 13 -23.96 30.96 9.59
N PHE A 14 -24.14 30.83 8.27
CA PHE A 14 -23.48 29.76 7.51
C PHE A 14 -21.97 29.98 7.38
N PHE A 15 -21.49 31.21 7.35
CA PHE A 15 -20.06 31.50 7.32
C PHE A 15 -19.35 31.19 8.65
N LEU A 16 -20.04 31.40 9.78
CA LEU A 16 -19.53 31.06 11.13
C LEU A 16 -19.46 29.54 11.36
N TRP A 17 -20.37 28.75 10.80
CA TRP A 17 -20.33 27.28 10.91
C TRP A 17 -19.26 26.64 10.01
N GLY A 18 -18.95 27.25 8.86
CA GLY A 18 -17.87 26.77 7.97
C GLY A 18 -16.48 26.95 8.56
N VAL A 19 -16.27 27.97 9.42
CA VAL A 19 -14.97 28.25 10.06
C VAL A 19 -14.72 27.36 11.28
N VAL A 20 -15.79 26.93 11.99
CA VAL A 20 -15.65 26.04 13.15
C VAL A 20 -15.32 24.60 12.72
N GLY A 21 -15.77 24.14 11.55
CA GLY A 21 -15.45 22.81 11.00
C GLY A 21 -14.00 22.62 10.58
N CYS A 22 -13.30 23.69 10.16
CA CYS A 22 -11.89 23.61 9.76
C CYS A 22 -10.91 23.59 10.95
N ASN A 23 -11.31 24.03 12.13
CA ASN A 23 -10.43 24.02 13.31
C ASN A 23 -10.27 22.65 13.97
N ALA A 24 -11.15 21.68 13.67
CA ALA A 24 -11.03 20.31 14.20
C ALA A 24 -9.95 19.45 13.51
N LEU A 25 -9.40 19.91 12.38
CA LEU A 25 -8.32 19.25 11.64
C LEU A 25 -6.94 19.91 11.82
N ASN A 26 -6.81 20.94 12.64
CA ASN A 26 -5.53 21.47 13.10
C ASN A 26 -4.90 20.53 14.13
N ILE A 27 -4.60 19.31 13.73
CA ILE A 27 -3.61 18.47 14.41
C ILE A 27 -2.29 19.22 14.27
N LYS A 28 -2.04 20.08 15.25
CA LYS A 28 -0.76 20.65 15.66
C LYS A 28 0.35 20.65 14.60
N GLN A 29 0.25 21.54 13.65
CA GLN A 29 1.35 21.87 12.74
C GLN A 29 2.64 22.18 13.52
N SER A 30 2.51 22.66 14.78
CA SER A 30 3.61 22.85 15.70
C SER A 30 4.39 21.55 16.01
N ASP A 31 3.70 20.41 16.18
CA ASP A 31 4.38 19.14 16.49
C ASP A 31 5.13 18.59 15.27
N TYR A 32 4.64 18.84 14.06
CA TYR A 32 5.35 18.51 12.83
C TYR A 32 6.64 19.34 12.69
N GLU A 33 6.56 20.66 12.84
CA GLU A 33 7.72 21.54 12.70
C GLU A 33 8.79 21.27 13.77
N VAL A 34 8.39 20.96 15.01
CA VAL A 34 9.31 20.59 16.10
C VAL A 34 10.02 19.27 15.80
N ASN A 35 9.32 18.29 15.21
CA ASN A 35 9.89 16.97 14.94
C ASN A 35 10.55 16.86 13.55
N LYS A 36 10.38 17.84 12.66
CA LYS A 36 10.91 17.81 11.31
C LYS A 36 12.41 17.53 11.22
N PRO A 37 13.31 18.17 11.99
CA PRO A 37 14.72 17.88 11.93
C PRO A 37 15.07 16.43 12.32
N TRP A 38 14.36 15.88 13.30
CA TRP A 38 14.53 14.48 13.70
C TRP A 38 14.02 13.52 12.61
N MET A 39 12.93 13.83 11.96
CA MET A 39 12.37 13.02 10.85
C MET A 39 13.33 13.02 9.65
N GLU A 40 13.84 14.18 9.25
CA GLU A 40 14.81 14.31 8.16
C GLU A 40 16.10 13.55 8.44
N GLU A 41 16.64 13.65 9.65
CA GLU A 41 17.82 12.91 10.06
C GLU A 41 17.58 11.39 10.08
N THR A 42 16.41 10.96 10.53
CA THR A 42 16.01 9.54 10.53
C THR A 42 15.90 9.00 9.10
N LEU A 43 15.28 9.75 8.18
CA LEU A 43 15.19 9.36 6.77
C LEU A 43 16.57 9.28 6.11
N ARG A 44 17.45 10.25 6.38
CA ARG A 44 18.83 10.24 5.89
C ARG A 44 19.61 9.01 6.38
N LYS A 45 19.49 8.66 7.67
CA LYS A 45 20.08 7.44 8.23
C LYS A 45 19.50 6.18 7.61
N SER A 46 18.20 6.16 7.37
CA SER A 46 17.55 5.03 6.71
C SER A 46 18.10 4.81 5.31
N VAL A 47 18.23 5.86 4.50
CA VAL A 47 18.86 5.76 3.16
C VAL A 47 20.25 5.15 3.24
N GLN A 48 21.07 5.59 4.19
CA GLN A 48 22.42 5.05 4.38
C GLN A 48 22.41 3.55 4.70
N GLN A 49 21.50 3.11 5.58
CA GLN A 49 21.35 1.70 5.94
C GLN A 49 20.88 0.86 4.76
N TYR A 50 19.93 1.39 3.97
CA TYR A 50 19.46 0.72 2.76
C TYR A 50 20.55 0.61 1.69
N ARG A 51 21.40 1.61 1.51
CA ARG A 51 22.57 1.53 0.61
C ARG A 51 23.53 0.41 1.03
N THR A 52 23.85 0.31 2.32
CA THR A 52 24.67 -0.81 2.84
C THR A 52 23.99 -2.17 2.57
N MET A 53 22.68 -2.25 2.70
CA MET A 53 21.93 -3.49 2.37
C MET A 53 22.00 -3.78 0.87
N MET A 54 21.82 -2.77 -0.01
CA MET A 54 21.88 -2.91 -1.47
C MET A 54 23.21 -3.48 -1.94
N GLU A 55 24.33 -3.02 -1.36
CA GLU A 55 25.70 -3.50 -1.66
C GLU A 55 25.88 -5.00 -1.34
N ASN A 56 25.14 -5.52 -0.37
CA ASN A 56 25.24 -6.90 0.12
C ASN A 56 24.11 -7.82 -0.30
N LEU A 57 23.10 -7.29 -1.04
CA LEU A 57 21.92 -8.04 -1.42
C LEU A 57 22.12 -8.69 -2.80
N PRO A 58 22.16 -10.03 -2.91
CA PRO A 58 22.29 -10.72 -4.19
C PRO A 58 21.17 -10.37 -5.18
N ASP A 59 21.44 -10.53 -6.45
CA ASP A 59 20.43 -10.39 -7.51
C ASP A 59 19.36 -11.49 -7.42
N GLY A 60 18.16 -11.18 -7.91
CA GLY A 60 17.06 -12.15 -8.00
C GLY A 60 16.37 -12.53 -6.69
N VAL A 61 16.73 -11.90 -5.57
CA VAL A 61 16.13 -12.15 -4.25
C VAL A 61 15.64 -10.88 -3.58
N GLN A 62 14.89 -11.04 -2.50
CA GLN A 62 14.45 -9.96 -1.61
C GLN A 62 15.06 -10.15 -0.21
N PRO A 63 15.37 -9.09 0.54
CA PRO A 63 15.81 -9.21 1.92
C PRO A 63 14.63 -9.65 2.81
N ASN A 64 14.92 -10.39 3.87
CA ASN A 64 13.91 -10.84 4.82
C ASN A 64 14.25 -10.43 6.27
N SER A 65 15.38 -10.89 6.77
CA SER A 65 15.77 -10.68 8.16
C SER A 65 17.29 -10.78 8.32
N ILE A 66 17.78 -10.52 9.53
CA ILE A 66 19.18 -10.76 9.91
C ILE A 66 19.20 -11.89 10.93
N ASN A 67 20.07 -12.86 10.73
CA ASN A 67 20.24 -13.96 11.68
C ASN A 67 21.04 -13.51 12.93
N LYS A 68 21.16 -14.40 13.92
CA LYS A 68 21.88 -14.14 15.17
C LYS A 68 23.38 -13.81 14.99
N ASN A 69 23.96 -14.14 13.84
CA ASN A 69 25.37 -13.87 13.50
C ASN A 69 25.51 -12.54 12.71
N GLY A 70 24.43 -11.80 12.47
CA GLY A 70 24.46 -10.57 11.68
C GLY A 70 24.38 -10.79 10.16
N GLU A 71 24.16 -12.02 9.67
CA GLU A 71 24.11 -12.31 8.25
C GLU A 71 22.72 -12.07 7.69
N LEU A 72 22.63 -11.45 6.51
CA LEU A 72 21.39 -11.18 5.80
C LEU A 72 20.74 -12.48 5.31
N LYS A 73 19.49 -12.71 5.71
CA LYS A 73 18.65 -13.76 5.14
C LYS A 73 17.80 -13.17 4.01
N THR A 74 17.70 -13.91 2.92
CA THR A 74 16.94 -13.52 1.74
C THR A 74 15.81 -14.49 1.46
N VAL A 75 14.85 -14.04 0.68
CA VAL A 75 13.71 -14.83 0.19
C VAL A 75 13.55 -14.68 -1.32
N LYS A 76 12.84 -15.61 -1.93
CA LYS A 76 12.45 -15.52 -3.34
C LYS A 76 11.40 -14.42 -3.52
N PRO A 77 11.26 -13.84 -4.73
CA PRO A 77 10.21 -12.87 -5.03
C PRO A 77 8.77 -13.40 -4.85
N THR A 78 8.61 -14.72 -4.74
CA THR A 78 7.33 -15.39 -4.48
C THR A 78 6.95 -15.42 -3.00
N SER A 79 7.80 -14.95 -2.10
CA SER A 79 7.52 -14.90 -0.67
C SER A 79 6.52 -13.78 -0.35
N TRP A 80 5.64 -14.02 0.62
CA TRP A 80 4.65 -13.03 1.07
C TRP A 80 5.27 -11.70 1.53
N VAL A 81 6.50 -11.71 2.04
CA VAL A 81 7.22 -10.48 2.44
C VAL A 81 7.91 -9.74 1.29
N ALA A 82 7.91 -10.30 0.08
CA ALA A 82 8.73 -9.79 -1.02
C ALA A 82 8.40 -8.34 -1.44
N GLY A 83 7.16 -7.90 -1.25
CA GLY A 83 6.70 -6.55 -1.61
C GLY A 83 7.19 -5.44 -0.68
N PHE A 84 7.57 -5.75 0.55
CA PHE A 84 7.91 -4.73 1.54
C PHE A 84 9.19 -3.97 1.23
N TYR A 85 10.21 -4.66 0.73
CA TYR A 85 11.48 -4.02 0.41
C TYR A 85 11.35 -2.99 -0.72
N PRO A 86 10.88 -3.33 -1.93
CA PRO A 86 10.67 -2.33 -2.97
C PRO A 86 9.69 -1.23 -2.55
N GLY A 87 8.63 -1.57 -1.81
CA GLY A 87 7.70 -0.59 -1.27
C GLY A 87 8.38 0.43 -0.35
N THR A 88 9.27 -0.02 0.53
CA THR A 88 10.03 0.88 1.40
C THR A 88 10.99 1.77 0.61
N LEU A 89 11.65 1.24 -0.43
CA LEU A 89 12.52 2.03 -1.31
C LEU A 89 11.74 3.16 -2.00
N PHE A 90 10.52 2.91 -2.45
CA PHE A 90 9.67 3.94 -3.04
C PHE A 90 9.22 5.01 -2.03
N TYR A 91 8.97 4.62 -0.78
CA TYR A 91 8.71 5.61 0.29
C TYR A 91 9.94 6.46 0.59
N LEU A 92 11.14 5.87 0.67
CA LEU A 92 12.39 6.60 0.87
C LEU A 92 12.67 7.56 -0.29
N TYR A 93 12.47 7.11 -1.53
CA TYR A 93 12.61 7.97 -2.70
C TYR A 93 11.65 9.17 -2.64
N ARG A 94 10.37 8.96 -2.33
CA ARG A 94 9.40 10.05 -2.18
C ARG A 94 9.80 11.07 -1.11
N ALA A 95 10.45 10.62 -0.04
CA ALA A 95 10.87 11.47 1.06
C ALA A 95 12.18 12.21 0.79
N THR A 96 13.08 11.66 -0.04
CA THR A 96 14.46 12.13 -0.18
C THR A 96 14.84 12.56 -1.59
N GLY A 97 14.14 12.08 -2.61
CA GLY A 97 14.48 12.28 -4.02
C GLY A 97 15.71 11.46 -4.49
N ASP A 98 16.15 10.48 -3.71
CA ASP A 98 17.35 9.69 -3.98
C ASP A 98 17.13 8.71 -5.14
N LYS A 99 17.73 9.01 -6.29
CA LYS A 99 17.54 8.25 -7.53
C LYS A 99 18.09 6.82 -7.46
N GLU A 100 19.17 6.59 -6.74
CA GLU A 100 19.76 5.25 -6.61
C GLU A 100 18.82 4.32 -5.83
N ILE A 101 18.15 4.84 -4.80
CA ILE A 101 17.09 4.15 -4.07
C ILE A 101 15.90 3.83 -4.99
N PHE A 102 15.53 4.73 -5.89
CA PHE A 102 14.46 4.50 -6.86
C PHE A 102 14.80 3.39 -7.86
N GLU A 103 16.00 3.43 -8.43
CA GLU A 103 16.47 2.44 -9.40
C GLU A 103 16.54 1.02 -8.79
N GLU A 104 17.03 0.91 -7.54
CA GLU A 104 16.98 -0.37 -6.84
C GLU A 104 15.53 -0.81 -6.62
N GLY A 105 14.62 0.10 -6.25
CA GLY A 105 13.19 -0.18 -6.14
C GLY A 105 12.61 -0.76 -7.43
N LEU A 106 12.93 -0.16 -8.58
CA LEU A 106 12.52 -0.65 -9.89
C LEU A 106 13.08 -2.05 -10.19
N LYS A 107 14.37 -2.26 -9.92
CA LYS A 107 15.02 -3.56 -10.10
C LYS A 107 14.30 -4.65 -9.29
N ARG A 108 13.97 -4.36 -8.03
CA ARG A 108 13.38 -5.34 -7.12
C ARG A 108 11.90 -5.60 -7.36
N VAL A 109 11.12 -4.58 -7.71
CA VAL A 109 9.70 -4.77 -7.98
C VAL A 109 9.47 -5.59 -9.25
N LYS A 110 10.31 -5.44 -10.28
CA LYS A 110 10.25 -6.24 -11.51
C LYS A 110 10.38 -7.75 -11.26
N LEU A 111 11.13 -8.16 -10.25
CA LEU A 111 11.24 -9.58 -9.88
C LEU A 111 9.90 -10.19 -9.45
N MET A 112 8.92 -9.34 -9.10
CA MET A 112 7.61 -9.75 -8.59
C MET A 112 6.51 -9.72 -9.65
N GLU A 113 6.80 -9.33 -10.88
CA GLU A 113 5.81 -9.10 -11.93
C GLU A 113 4.87 -10.29 -12.13
N ASP A 114 5.42 -11.51 -12.19
CA ASP A 114 4.64 -12.75 -12.35
C ASP A 114 3.69 -13.04 -11.17
N GLN A 115 3.90 -12.40 -10.01
CA GLN A 115 3.02 -12.58 -8.84
C GLN A 115 1.64 -11.97 -9.04
N GLN A 116 1.43 -11.16 -10.06
CA GLN A 116 0.10 -10.67 -10.46
C GLN A 116 -0.90 -11.80 -10.72
N TYR A 117 -0.43 -13.02 -11.03
CA TYR A 117 -1.26 -14.21 -11.27
C TYR A 117 -1.32 -15.17 -10.09
N LEU A 118 -0.77 -14.78 -8.94
CA LEU A 118 -0.71 -15.63 -7.76
C LEU A 118 -2.11 -15.85 -7.16
N THR A 119 -2.48 -17.15 -7.02
CA THR A 119 -3.76 -17.55 -6.41
C THR A 119 -3.61 -18.53 -5.24
N LYS A 120 -2.37 -18.81 -4.78
CA LYS A 120 -2.09 -19.80 -3.74
C LYS A 120 -2.39 -19.29 -2.32
N HIS A 121 -2.31 -18.01 -2.10
CA HIS A 121 -2.58 -17.35 -0.82
C HIS A 121 -3.10 -15.92 -1.02
N HIS A 122 -3.67 -15.33 0.02
CA HIS A 122 -4.27 -13.99 -0.04
C HIS A 122 -3.26 -12.85 -0.07
N ASP A 123 -2.02 -13.10 0.33
CA ASP A 123 -0.99 -12.08 0.49
C ASP A 123 -0.67 -11.32 -0.80
N VAL A 124 -1.09 -11.82 -1.97
CA VAL A 124 -0.97 -11.11 -3.24
C VAL A 124 -1.51 -9.68 -3.15
N GLY A 125 -2.52 -9.44 -2.31
CA GLY A 125 -3.09 -8.12 -2.09
C GLY A 125 -2.04 -7.11 -1.62
N PHE A 126 -1.47 -7.32 -0.45
CA PHE A 126 -0.49 -6.38 0.08
C PHE A 126 0.89 -6.51 -0.59
N MET A 127 1.31 -7.72 -1.02
CA MET A 127 2.55 -7.89 -1.78
C MET A 127 2.62 -6.94 -2.97
N MET A 128 1.57 -6.91 -3.79
CA MET A 128 1.53 -6.13 -5.02
C MET A 128 1.17 -4.66 -4.74
N TYR A 129 0.26 -4.39 -3.80
CA TYR A 129 -0.16 -3.01 -3.56
C TYR A 129 0.86 -2.19 -2.77
N CYS A 130 1.62 -2.79 -1.83
CA CYS A 130 2.70 -2.06 -1.16
C CYS A 130 3.93 -1.86 -2.05
N SER A 131 4.11 -2.64 -3.11
CA SER A 131 5.20 -2.52 -4.09
C SER A 131 4.78 -1.73 -5.34
N TYR A 132 4.11 -2.36 -6.30
CA TYR A 132 3.62 -1.71 -7.52
C TYR A 132 2.64 -0.57 -7.23
N GLY A 133 1.81 -0.67 -6.19
CA GLY A 133 0.90 0.40 -5.80
C GLY A 133 1.63 1.67 -5.35
N ASN A 134 2.77 1.57 -4.68
CA ASN A 134 3.60 2.72 -4.35
C ASN A 134 4.40 3.22 -5.54
N LEU A 135 4.85 2.34 -6.43
CA LEU A 135 5.48 2.73 -7.69
C LEU A 135 4.51 3.53 -8.58
N LEU A 136 3.28 3.05 -8.76
CA LEU A 136 2.25 3.74 -9.56
C LEU A 136 1.95 5.16 -9.06
N LYS A 137 2.07 5.43 -7.76
CA LYS A 137 1.90 6.78 -7.18
C LYS A 137 3.04 7.73 -7.52
N ILE A 138 4.22 7.21 -7.91
CA ILE A 138 5.44 7.97 -8.22
C ILE A 138 5.61 8.11 -9.72
N ASP A 139 5.43 7.02 -10.43
CA ASP A 139 5.57 6.88 -11.87
C ASP A 139 4.31 6.21 -12.44
N PRO A 140 3.29 6.98 -12.84
CA PRO A 140 2.01 6.46 -13.27
C PRO A 140 2.08 5.86 -14.68
N GLN A 141 2.46 4.59 -14.77
CA GLN A 141 2.50 3.82 -16.02
C GLN A 141 1.30 2.88 -16.11
N LYS A 142 0.73 2.76 -17.32
CA LYS A 142 -0.40 1.86 -17.59
C LYS A 142 -0.06 0.39 -17.29
N GLU A 143 1.18 -0.03 -17.55
CA GLU A 143 1.69 -1.35 -17.24
C GLU A 143 1.56 -1.70 -15.75
N TYR A 144 1.92 -0.77 -14.85
CA TYR A 144 1.83 -0.98 -13.41
C TYR A 144 0.38 -1.03 -12.92
N GLU A 145 -0.49 -0.24 -13.54
CA GLU A 145 -1.92 -0.29 -13.29
C GLU A 145 -2.50 -1.66 -13.69
N ASP A 146 -2.14 -2.17 -14.87
CA ASP A 146 -2.61 -3.47 -15.38
C ASP A 146 -2.14 -4.63 -14.48
N ILE A 147 -0.88 -4.59 -14.01
CA ILE A 147 -0.33 -5.55 -13.05
C ILE A 147 -1.18 -5.57 -11.75
N LEU A 148 -1.52 -4.41 -11.22
CA LEU A 148 -2.34 -4.31 -10.01
C LEU A 148 -3.77 -4.78 -10.23
N ILE A 149 -4.38 -4.48 -11.38
CA ILE A 149 -5.71 -4.97 -11.75
C ILE A 149 -5.70 -6.49 -11.84
N ASN A 150 -4.72 -7.09 -12.52
CA ASN A 150 -4.55 -8.54 -12.60
C ASN A 150 -4.38 -9.18 -11.21
N SER A 151 -3.60 -8.53 -10.34
CA SER A 151 -3.41 -8.97 -8.95
C SER A 151 -4.72 -8.97 -8.16
N ALA A 152 -5.57 -7.95 -8.35
CA ALA A 152 -6.88 -7.87 -7.71
C ALA A 152 -7.81 -9.00 -8.18
N TYR A 153 -7.84 -9.29 -9.47
CA TYR A 153 -8.59 -10.44 -9.99
C TYR A 153 -8.02 -11.79 -9.52
N SER A 154 -6.71 -11.89 -9.34
CA SER A 154 -6.11 -13.10 -8.77
C SER A 154 -6.50 -13.30 -7.32
N LEU A 155 -6.52 -12.24 -6.52
CA LEU A 155 -7.00 -12.25 -5.13
C LEU A 155 -8.49 -12.60 -5.05
N SER A 156 -9.33 -12.01 -5.91
CA SER A 156 -10.78 -12.23 -5.91
C SER A 156 -11.19 -13.68 -6.14
N LYS A 157 -10.36 -14.47 -6.85
CA LYS A 157 -10.59 -15.92 -7.05
C LYS A 157 -10.59 -16.72 -5.75
N ARG A 158 -10.02 -16.18 -4.67
CA ARG A 158 -10.00 -16.82 -3.35
C ARG A 158 -11.22 -16.51 -2.50
N TYR A 159 -12.12 -15.65 -2.99
CA TYR A 159 -13.37 -15.34 -2.32
C TYR A 159 -14.34 -16.52 -2.40
N ASN A 160 -15.00 -16.82 -1.30
CA ASN A 160 -16.06 -17.83 -1.23
C ASN A 160 -17.38 -17.16 -0.87
N ASP A 161 -18.35 -17.27 -1.75
CA ASP A 161 -19.65 -16.61 -1.61
C ASP A 161 -20.52 -17.18 -0.47
N LYS A 162 -20.32 -18.47 -0.11
CA LYS A 162 -21.02 -19.09 1.03
C LYS A 162 -20.50 -18.57 2.37
N VAL A 163 -19.17 -18.39 2.48
CA VAL A 163 -18.49 -17.94 3.71
C VAL A 163 -18.42 -16.40 3.78
N LYS A 164 -18.58 -15.71 2.64
CA LYS A 164 -18.44 -14.25 2.53
C LYS A 164 -17.05 -13.76 2.96
N SER A 165 -16.01 -14.50 2.60
CA SER A 165 -14.63 -14.16 2.97
C SER A 165 -13.63 -14.65 1.92
N ILE A 166 -12.44 -14.04 1.92
CA ILE A 166 -11.30 -14.46 1.13
C ILE A 166 -10.53 -15.52 1.91
N ARG A 167 -10.31 -16.69 1.30
CA ARG A 167 -9.49 -17.75 1.88
C ARG A 167 -8.03 -17.31 2.00
N SER A 168 -7.42 -17.47 3.17
CA SER A 168 -6.04 -17.08 3.40
C SER A 168 -5.03 -17.94 2.63
N TRP A 169 -5.12 -19.27 2.75
CA TRP A 169 -4.28 -20.25 2.03
C TRP A 169 -5.03 -21.57 1.85
N GLY A 170 -4.36 -22.57 1.28
CA GLY A 170 -4.97 -23.84 0.88
C GLY A 170 -5.60 -23.78 -0.51
N GLU A 171 -6.04 -24.93 -1.01
CA GLU A 171 -6.66 -25.03 -2.33
C GLU A 171 -8.01 -24.29 -2.35
N ILE A 172 -8.33 -23.65 -3.49
CA ILE A 172 -9.52 -22.80 -3.62
C ILE A 172 -10.80 -23.63 -3.49
N ASP A 173 -10.77 -24.86 -3.95
CA ASP A 173 -11.89 -25.83 -3.99
C ASP A 173 -11.99 -26.73 -2.75
N ASP A 174 -11.11 -26.58 -1.75
CA ASP A 174 -11.21 -27.31 -0.49
C ASP A 174 -12.40 -26.76 0.32
N GLU A 175 -13.52 -27.50 0.34
CA GLU A 175 -14.72 -27.12 1.08
C GLU A 175 -14.63 -27.42 2.58
N ASP A 176 -13.74 -28.31 3.01
CA ASP A 176 -13.65 -28.79 4.39
C ASP A 176 -12.78 -27.88 5.29
N ASN A 177 -11.76 -27.21 4.71
CA ASN A 177 -10.79 -26.40 5.45
C ASN A 177 -10.73 -24.97 4.94
N PHE A 178 -11.70 -24.12 5.29
CA PHE A 178 -11.69 -22.72 4.92
C PHE A 178 -11.00 -21.86 5.99
N VAL A 179 -9.72 -21.51 5.74
CA VAL A 179 -8.92 -20.73 6.68
C VAL A 179 -8.98 -19.25 6.34
N VAL A 180 -9.30 -18.43 7.34
CA VAL A 180 -9.24 -16.97 7.28
C VAL A 180 -8.46 -16.46 8.49
N ILE A 181 -7.51 -15.55 8.28
CA ILE A 181 -6.80 -14.86 9.36
C ILE A 181 -7.00 -13.34 9.22
N ILE A 182 -6.79 -12.61 10.31
CA ILE A 182 -7.13 -11.18 10.40
C ILE A 182 -6.35 -10.30 9.43
N ASP A 183 -5.12 -10.68 9.06
CA ASP A 183 -4.30 -9.94 8.11
C ASP A 183 -4.88 -9.91 6.69
N ASN A 184 -5.92 -10.73 6.42
CA ASN A 184 -6.72 -10.60 5.22
C ASN A 184 -7.21 -9.18 4.99
N MET A 185 -7.44 -8.42 6.06
CA MET A 185 -7.80 -6.99 5.99
C MET A 185 -6.77 -6.15 5.24
N MET A 186 -5.48 -6.48 5.30
CA MET A 186 -4.42 -5.77 4.57
C MET A 186 -4.52 -5.95 3.05
N ASN A 187 -5.19 -7.00 2.59
CA ASN A 187 -5.33 -7.34 1.17
C ASN A 187 -6.51 -6.61 0.51
N LEU A 188 -7.47 -6.12 1.30
CA LEU A 188 -8.69 -5.48 0.80
C LEU A 188 -8.40 -4.13 0.13
N GLU A 189 -7.31 -3.45 0.50
CA GLU A 189 -6.94 -2.17 -0.11
C GLU A 189 -6.73 -2.29 -1.62
N LEU A 190 -6.12 -3.39 -2.08
CA LEU A 190 -5.96 -3.66 -3.51
C LEU A 190 -7.31 -3.81 -4.22
N LEU A 191 -8.26 -4.54 -3.63
CA LEU A 191 -9.59 -4.74 -4.21
C LEU A 191 -10.38 -3.43 -4.29
N LEU A 192 -10.36 -2.63 -3.23
CA LEU A 192 -11.03 -1.32 -3.20
C LEU A 192 -10.44 -0.36 -4.23
N TRP A 193 -9.11 -0.35 -4.36
CA TRP A 193 -8.43 0.44 -5.38
C TRP A 193 -8.82 -0.02 -6.80
N ALA A 194 -8.76 -1.33 -7.05
CA ALA A 194 -9.10 -1.90 -8.36
C ALA A 194 -10.57 -1.65 -8.73
N ALA A 195 -11.49 -1.82 -7.79
CA ALA A 195 -12.91 -1.49 -7.98
C ALA A 195 -13.11 -0.04 -8.39
N LYS A 196 -12.35 0.88 -7.78
CA LYS A 196 -12.41 2.32 -8.09
C LYS A 196 -11.91 2.63 -9.51
N VAL A 197 -10.82 2.02 -9.96
CA VAL A 197 -10.22 2.32 -11.27
C VAL A 197 -10.92 1.60 -12.42
N THR A 198 -11.43 0.39 -12.18
CA THR A 198 -12.13 -0.41 -13.21
C THR A 198 -13.63 -0.16 -13.26
N GLY A 199 -14.23 0.33 -12.18
CA GLY A 199 -15.70 0.39 -12.01
C GLY A 199 -16.34 -0.98 -11.71
N ASP A 200 -15.56 -2.03 -11.48
CA ASP A 200 -16.05 -3.38 -11.19
C ASP A 200 -16.61 -3.46 -9.76
N LYS A 201 -17.94 -3.56 -9.69
CA LYS A 201 -18.67 -3.63 -8.42
C LYS A 201 -18.41 -4.92 -7.65
N GLN A 202 -18.11 -6.01 -8.34
CA GLN A 202 -17.85 -7.29 -7.69
C GLN A 202 -16.60 -7.22 -6.81
N LEU A 203 -15.52 -6.56 -7.28
CA LEU A 203 -14.32 -6.34 -6.46
C LEU A 203 -14.62 -5.53 -5.20
N TYR A 204 -15.50 -4.52 -5.32
CA TYR A 204 -15.95 -3.74 -4.16
C TYR A 204 -16.75 -4.60 -3.18
N GLU A 205 -17.72 -5.37 -3.66
CA GLU A 205 -18.57 -6.24 -2.81
C GLU A 205 -17.75 -7.30 -2.08
N ILE A 206 -16.75 -7.89 -2.73
CA ILE A 206 -15.81 -8.83 -2.08
C ILE A 206 -15.05 -8.16 -0.94
N ALA A 207 -14.66 -6.90 -1.10
CA ALA A 207 -13.86 -6.20 -0.11
C ALA A 207 -14.65 -5.71 1.12
N VAL A 208 -15.99 -5.55 1.01
CA VAL A 208 -16.83 -4.96 2.08
C VAL A 208 -17.73 -5.99 2.79
N ASN A 209 -17.86 -7.21 2.27
CA ASN A 209 -18.61 -8.29 2.90
C ASN A 209 -17.75 -9.08 3.89
#